data_51f8c7b14e1c6cbc30282f8d3b779e5e
#
_entry.id   51f8c7b14e1c6cbc30282f8d3b779e5e
#
_cell.length_a   1.000
_cell.length_b   1.000
_cell.length_c   1.000
_cell.angle_alpha   90.00
_cell.angle_beta   90.00
_cell.angle_gamma   90.00
#
_symmetry.space_group_name_H-M   'P 1'
#
loop_
_entity.id
_entity.type
_entity.pdbx_description
1 polymer ?
#
loop_
_entity_poly.entity_id
_entity_poly.type
_entity_poly.pdbx_seq_one_letter_code
_entity_poly.pdbx_strand_id
1 'polypeptide(L)'
;MNLGSINENDFKESKAVAIAKNIIEENRCFKTFCEMDKRPNLDGHMSFIYKNQERMIIEVQIKTLPQNYCLSKSRVSKYYYDCDTKVFNVVKENVSLNPVSLILVDTYNKKVFCILLTRQYVAELHVNGKTTKRIYFNDSDEFNND
;
A
#
# COMPACT_ATOMS: atom_id res chain seq x y z
N MET A 1 29.09 -11.60 18.48
CA MET A 1 27.62 -11.72 18.66
C MET A 1 26.93 -10.67 17.80
N ASN A 2 26.10 -11.14 16.92
CA ASN A 2 25.40 -10.22 16.01
C ASN A 2 24.11 -9.73 16.68
N LEU A 3 24.11 -8.51 17.15
CA LEU A 3 22.99 -7.91 17.88
C LEU A 3 21.91 -7.34 16.95
N GLY A 4 21.69 -7.99 15.81
CA GLY A 4 20.65 -7.55 14.89
C GLY A 4 20.95 -6.17 14.33
N SER A 5 21.77 -6.07 13.32
CA SER A 5 22.00 -4.81 12.63
C SER A 5 20.72 -4.36 11.94
N ILE A 6 20.29 -3.14 12.21
CA ILE A 6 19.25 -2.47 11.44
C ILE A 6 19.84 -2.24 10.04
N ASN A 7 19.24 -2.86 9.02
CA ASN A 7 19.70 -2.72 7.64
C ASN A 7 19.02 -1.54 6.94
N GLU A 8 19.49 -1.19 5.74
CA GLU A 8 18.91 -0.11 4.95
C GLU A 8 17.41 -0.29 4.65
N ASN A 9 16.96 -1.55 4.49
CA ASN A 9 15.56 -1.82 4.19
C ASN A 9 14.66 -1.46 5.37
N ASP A 10 15.10 -1.70 6.61
CA ASP A 10 14.34 -1.33 7.79
C ASP A 10 14.17 0.19 7.89
N PHE A 11 15.21 0.95 7.56
CA PHE A 11 15.12 2.42 7.51
C PHE A 11 14.16 2.90 6.41
N LYS A 12 14.23 2.28 5.22
CA LYS A 12 13.34 2.63 4.10
C LYS A 12 11.89 2.34 4.44
N GLU A 13 11.60 1.19 5.06
CA GLU A 13 10.25 0.84 5.49
C GLU A 13 9.73 1.83 6.53
N SER A 14 10.52 2.16 7.54
CA SER A 14 10.13 3.11 8.58
C SER A 14 9.86 4.48 7.99
N LYS A 15 10.68 4.94 7.05
CA LYS A 15 10.49 6.21 6.37
C LYS A 15 9.20 6.21 5.54
N ALA A 16 8.94 5.14 4.80
CA ALA A 16 7.74 5.02 3.99
C ALA A 16 6.49 5.04 4.86
N VAL A 17 6.48 4.30 5.96
CA VAL A 17 5.37 4.27 6.92
C VAL A 17 5.12 5.67 7.49
N ALA A 18 6.17 6.40 7.89
CA ALA A 18 6.04 7.73 8.46
C ALA A 18 5.45 8.73 7.44
N ILE A 19 5.90 8.68 6.19
CA ILE A 19 5.38 9.54 5.13
C ILE A 19 3.92 9.22 4.84
N ALA A 20 3.58 7.94 4.71
CA ALA A 20 2.21 7.50 4.45
C ALA A 20 1.28 7.93 5.58
N LYS A 21 1.69 7.70 6.82
CA LYS A 21 0.93 8.09 8.01
C LYS A 21 0.63 9.58 8.03
N ASN A 22 1.65 10.42 7.83
CA ASN A 22 1.49 11.87 7.82
C ASN A 22 0.51 12.34 6.74
N ILE A 23 0.66 11.86 5.52
CA ILE A 23 -0.16 12.29 4.40
C ILE A 23 -1.62 11.84 4.59
N ILE A 24 -1.81 10.60 5.01
CA ILE A 24 -3.16 10.04 5.19
C ILE A 24 -3.87 10.71 6.37
N GLU A 25 -3.17 10.95 7.48
CA GLU A 25 -3.76 11.58 8.66
C GLU A 25 -4.05 13.07 8.50
N GLU A 26 -3.38 13.76 7.58
CA GLU A 26 -3.74 15.13 7.23
C GLU A 26 -5.13 15.22 6.64
N ASN A 27 -5.62 14.15 6.03
CA ASN A 27 -6.99 14.04 5.60
C ASN A 27 -7.85 13.59 6.78
N ARG A 28 -8.70 14.48 7.27
CA ARG A 28 -9.52 14.24 8.46
C ARG A 28 -10.57 13.13 8.29
N CYS A 29 -10.69 12.56 7.11
CA CYS A 29 -11.57 11.42 6.87
C CYS A 29 -10.94 10.08 7.30
N PHE A 30 -9.63 10.06 7.56
CA PHE A 30 -8.94 8.86 7.99
C PHE A 30 -8.25 9.08 9.32
N LYS A 31 -8.55 8.21 10.26
CA LYS A 31 -7.90 8.20 11.56
C LYS A 31 -6.68 7.30 11.51
N THR A 32 -5.81 7.56 12.40
CA THR A 32 -4.55 6.91 12.70
C THR A 32 -4.36 5.53 12.13
N PHE A 33 -3.31 5.44 11.43
CA PHE A 33 -2.66 4.28 10.93
C PHE A 33 -2.07 3.50 12.11
N CYS A 34 -2.65 2.39 12.46
CA CYS A 34 -2.14 1.53 13.52
C CYS A 34 -1.35 0.39 12.93
N GLU A 35 -0.11 0.22 13.40
CA GLU A 35 0.62 -1.01 13.15
C GLU A 35 -0.11 -2.12 13.88
N MET A 36 -0.47 -3.15 13.15
CA MET A 36 -1.12 -4.31 13.74
C MET A 36 -0.11 -5.32 14.22
N ASP A 37 -0.51 -6.10 15.20
CA ASP A 37 0.10 -7.40 15.46
C ASP A 37 0.19 -8.14 14.13
N LYS A 38 1.39 -8.46 13.75
CA LYS A 38 1.79 -8.93 12.44
C LYS A 38 0.91 -10.03 11.86
N ARG A 39 -0.11 -9.64 11.12
CA ARG A 39 -0.75 -10.56 10.19
C ARG A 39 0.19 -10.74 9.01
N PRO A 40 0.39 -11.96 8.53
CA PRO A 40 1.22 -12.18 7.36
C PRO A 40 0.73 -11.32 6.18
N ASN A 41 1.67 -10.60 5.57
CA ASN A 41 1.45 -9.81 4.35
C ASN A 41 0.58 -8.56 4.50
N LEU A 42 0.34 -8.12 5.75
CA LEU A 42 -0.34 -6.85 6.02
C LEU A 42 0.46 -6.07 7.06
N ASP A 43 0.63 -4.77 6.85
CA ASP A 43 1.46 -3.92 7.70
C ASP A 43 0.68 -3.17 8.77
N GLY A 44 -0.62 -3.02 8.57
CA GLY A 44 -1.42 -2.28 9.52
C GLY A 44 -2.83 -2.05 9.02
N HIS A 45 -3.51 -1.08 9.62
CA HIS A 45 -4.83 -0.68 9.19
C HIS A 45 -5.04 0.81 9.37
N MET A 46 -5.99 1.36 8.62
CA MET A 46 -6.50 2.71 8.80
C MET A 46 -8.01 2.68 8.92
N SER A 47 -8.57 3.68 9.61
CA SER A 47 -10.01 3.76 9.83
C SER A 47 -10.60 4.93 9.06
N PHE A 48 -11.66 4.67 8.34
CA PHE A 48 -12.43 5.70 7.67
C PHE A 48 -13.39 6.34 8.68
N ILE A 49 -13.36 7.68 8.77
CA ILE A 49 -14.16 8.45 9.72
C ILE A 49 -15.25 9.22 8.96
N TYR A 50 -16.47 9.06 9.38
CA TYR A 50 -17.61 9.81 8.87
C TYR A 50 -18.50 10.27 10.01
N LYS A 51 -18.80 11.56 10.05
CA LYS A 51 -19.58 12.18 11.14
C LYS A 51 -19.02 11.85 12.53
N ASN A 52 -17.70 11.99 12.68
CA ASN A 52 -16.96 11.74 13.92
C ASN A 52 -17.08 10.31 14.45
N GLN A 53 -17.44 9.35 13.58
CA GLN A 53 -17.51 7.94 13.95
C GLN A 53 -16.69 7.11 12.99
N GLU A 54 -16.00 6.13 13.55
CA GLU A 54 -15.26 5.14 12.80
C GLU A 54 -16.25 4.22 12.08
N ARG A 55 -16.22 4.20 10.75
CA ARG A 55 -17.20 3.48 9.92
C ARG A 55 -16.65 2.24 9.23
N MET A 56 -15.36 2.26 8.90
CA MET A 56 -14.77 1.16 8.16
C MET A 56 -13.29 1.04 8.49
N ILE A 57 -12.83 -0.18 8.63
CA ILE A 57 -11.41 -0.48 8.75
C ILE A 57 -10.90 -0.95 7.41
N ILE A 58 -9.79 -0.36 6.96
CA ILE A 58 -9.11 -0.77 5.73
C ILE A 58 -7.74 -1.33 6.14
N GLU A 59 -7.47 -2.56 5.76
CA GLU A 59 -6.17 -3.18 5.99
C GLU A 59 -5.20 -2.73 4.92
N VAL A 60 -3.94 -2.52 5.28
CA VAL A 60 -2.96 -1.92 4.37
C VAL A 60 -1.69 -2.73 4.28
N GLN A 61 -1.12 -2.75 3.08
CA GLN A 61 0.23 -3.19 2.79
C GLN A 61 0.99 -2.00 2.22
N ILE A 62 2.12 -1.66 2.82
CA ILE A 62 2.93 -0.51 2.41
C ILE A 62 4.16 -1.00 1.66
N LYS A 63 4.43 -0.40 0.51
CA LYS A 63 5.63 -0.65 -0.28
C LYS A 63 6.29 0.67 -0.67
N THR A 64 7.61 0.69 -0.64
CA THR A 64 8.40 1.83 -1.11
C THR A 64 8.61 1.73 -2.60
N LEU A 65 8.28 2.78 -3.34
CA LEU A 65 8.52 2.84 -4.77
C LEU A 65 10.02 3.03 -5.07
N PRO A 66 10.53 2.36 -6.12
CA PRO A 66 11.87 2.66 -6.60
C PRO A 66 11.92 4.05 -7.20
N GLN A 67 13.12 4.63 -7.28
CA GLN A 67 13.30 6.00 -7.79
C GLN A 67 12.82 6.18 -9.23
N ASN A 68 12.85 5.11 -10.02
CA ASN A 68 12.53 5.14 -11.45
C ASN A 68 11.13 4.60 -11.79
N TYR A 69 10.21 4.61 -10.85
CA TYR A 69 8.86 4.08 -11.06
C TYR A 69 8.08 4.81 -12.16
N CYS A 70 8.51 6.00 -12.54
CA CYS A 70 7.87 6.82 -13.57
C CYS A 70 8.17 6.36 -15.01
N LEU A 71 8.94 5.30 -15.21
CA LEU A 71 9.41 4.88 -16.54
C LEU A 71 8.49 3.85 -17.19
N SER A 72 7.19 3.93 -16.96
CA SER A 72 6.23 3.04 -17.63
C SER A 72 6.18 3.34 -19.14
N LYS A 73 6.26 2.27 -19.94
CA LYS A 73 6.08 2.35 -21.40
C LYS A 73 4.62 2.18 -21.80
N SER A 74 3.73 1.95 -20.87
CA SER A 74 2.30 1.82 -21.14
C SER A 74 1.72 3.14 -21.62
N ARG A 75 0.83 3.10 -22.63
CA ARG A 75 0.11 4.27 -23.11
C ARG A 75 -1.05 4.66 -22.18
N VAL A 76 -1.49 3.72 -21.34
CA VAL A 76 -2.67 3.88 -20.47
C VAL A 76 -2.28 4.34 -19.09
N SER A 77 -1.11 3.89 -18.62
CA SER A 77 -0.66 4.14 -17.24
C SER A 77 0.73 4.77 -17.23
N LYS A 78 0.90 5.79 -16.41
CA LYS A 78 2.13 6.55 -16.30
C LYS A 78 3.19 5.83 -15.47
N TYR A 79 2.75 5.08 -14.46
CA TYR A 79 3.63 4.47 -13.48
C TYR A 79 3.45 2.96 -13.41
N TYR A 80 4.47 2.26 -12.93
CA TYR A 80 4.36 0.84 -12.62
C TYR A 80 5.14 0.49 -11.35
N TYR A 81 4.75 -0.64 -10.77
CA TYR A 81 5.45 -1.24 -9.64
C TYR A 81 5.37 -2.76 -9.75
N ASP A 82 6.53 -3.42 -9.63
CA ASP A 82 6.59 -4.87 -9.59
C ASP A 82 6.36 -5.34 -8.16
N CYS A 83 5.18 -5.86 -7.90
CA CYS A 83 4.70 -6.18 -6.57
C CYS A 83 4.80 -7.66 -6.26
N ASP A 84 5.26 -7.99 -5.04
CA ASP A 84 5.17 -9.34 -4.50
C ASP A 84 3.70 -9.76 -4.46
N THR A 85 3.41 -10.97 -4.91
CA THR A 85 2.04 -11.45 -5.05
C THR A 85 1.38 -11.88 -3.73
N LYS A 86 2.12 -11.88 -2.62
CA LYS A 86 1.58 -12.34 -1.32
C LYS A 86 0.38 -11.52 -0.86
N VAL A 87 0.39 -10.21 -1.05
CA VAL A 87 -0.73 -9.35 -0.68
C VAL A 87 -1.98 -9.68 -1.51
N PHE A 88 -1.81 -10.03 -2.78
CA PHE A 88 -2.93 -10.43 -3.64
C PHE A 88 -3.54 -11.75 -3.19
N ASN A 89 -2.73 -12.67 -2.68
CA ASN A 89 -3.20 -13.94 -2.14
C ASN A 89 -4.08 -13.74 -0.89
N VAL A 90 -3.77 -12.75 -0.06
CA VAL A 90 -4.62 -12.39 1.09
C VAL A 90 -6.04 -12.05 0.63
N VAL A 91 -6.15 -11.24 -0.42
CA VAL A 91 -7.44 -10.85 -1.00
C VAL A 91 -8.14 -12.05 -1.65
N LYS A 92 -7.39 -12.81 -2.44
CA LYS A 92 -7.89 -13.95 -3.20
C LYS A 92 -8.45 -15.07 -2.30
N GLU A 93 -7.75 -15.35 -1.20
CA GLU A 93 -8.15 -16.37 -0.24
C GLU A 93 -9.19 -15.91 0.76
N ASN A 94 -9.57 -14.62 0.68
CA ASN A 94 -10.57 -14.03 1.57
C ASN A 94 -10.18 -14.16 3.07
N VAL A 95 -8.91 -14.02 3.36
CA VAL A 95 -8.38 -14.13 4.73
C VAL A 95 -8.88 -12.98 5.60
N SER A 96 -9.13 -11.81 4.99
CA SER A 96 -9.67 -10.66 5.68
C SER A 96 -11.06 -10.30 5.16
N LEU A 97 -11.98 -9.99 6.07
CA LEU A 97 -13.30 -9.47 5.74
C LEU A 97 -13.28 -7.97 5.43
N ASN A 98 -12.18 -7.29 5.78
CA ASN A 98 -12.02 -5.86 5.55
C ASN A 98 -11.45 -5.60 4.16
N PRO A 99 -11.74 -4.44 3.55
CA PRO A 99 -11.03 -4.03 2.34
C PRO A 99 -9.52 -3.96 2.57
N VAL A 100 -8.75 -4.25 1.53
CA VAL A 100 -7.29 -4.17 1.57
C VAL A 100 -6.84 -3.12 0.57
N SER A 101 -5.96 -2.23 1.00
CA SER A 101 -5.32 -1.24 0.14
C SER A 101 -3.83 -1.48 0.08
N LEU A 102 -3.28 -1.42 -1.13
CA LEU A 102 -1.85 -1.35 -1.36
C LEU A 102 -1.45 0.13 -1.37
N ILE A 103 -0.54 0.48 -0.48
CA ILE A 103 -0.05 1.85 -0.37
C ILE A 103 1.38 1.90 -0.90
N LEU A 104 1.59 2.66 -1.97
CA LEU A 104 2.88 2.83 -2.61
C LEU A 104 3.42 4.20 -2.27
N VAL A 105 4.62 4.26 -1.71
CA VAL A 105 5.21 5.50 -1.19
C VAL A 105 6.42 5.91 -2.01
N ASP A 106 6.33 7.10 -2.58
CA ASP A 106 7.48 7.80 -3.17
C ASP A 106 8.14 8.63 -2.08
N THR A 107 9.26 8.13 -1.56
CA THR A 107 9.97 8.80 -0.46
C THR A 107 10.75 10.02 -0.91
N TYR A 108 11.05 10.15 -2.20
CA TYR A 108 11.78 11.29 -2.75
C TYR A 108 10.89 12.53 -2.87
N ASN A 109 9.72 12.34 -3.46
CA ASN A 109 8.78 13.45 -3.70
C ASN A 109 7.67 13.53 -2.65
N LYS A 110 7.71 12.65 -1.65
CA LYS A 110 6.70 12.57 -0.57
C LYS A 110 5.29 12.45 -1.11
N LYS A 111 5.10 11.47 -2.00
CA LYS A 111 3.81 11.13 -2.58
C LYS A 111 3.37 9.76 -2.13
N VAL A 112 2.08 9.59 -1.95
CA VAL A 112 1.47 8.33 -1.56
C VAL A 112 0.40 7.98 -2.56
N PHE A 113 0.48 6.77 -3.12
CA PHE A 113 -0.53 6.22 -4.02
C PHE A 113 -1.28 5.11 -3.32
N CYS A 114 -2.59 5.10 -3.44
CA CYS A 114 -3.43 4.09 -2.82
C CYS A 114 -4.17 3.32 -3.90
N ILE A 115 -4.03 2.00 -3.87
CA ILE A 115 -4.69 1.09 -4.81
C ILE A 115 -5.56 0.14 -4.00
N LEU A 116 -6.88 0.24 -4.19
CA LEU A 116 -7.80 -0.65 -3.52
C LEU A 116 -7.77 -2.03 -4.19
N LEU A 117 -7.42 -3.05 -3.42
CA LEU A 117 -7.31 -4.42 -3.92
C LEU A 117 -8.65 -5.13 -3.77
N THR A 118 -9.57 -4.85 -4.68
CA THR A 118 -10.83 -5.58 -4.77
C THR A 118 -10.59 -6.98 -5.30
N ARG A 119 -11.52 -7.89 -5.05
CA ARG A 119 -11.45 -9.26 -5.59
C ARG A 119 -11.41 -9.25 -7.12
N GLN A 120 -12.21 -8.38 -7.74
CA GLN A 120 -12.24 -8.24 -9.19
C GLN A 120 -10.88 -7.77 -9.72
N TYR A 121 -10.30 -6.74 -9.11
CA TYR A 121 -8.99 -6.23 -9.50
C TYR A 121 -7.92 -7.32 -9.44
N VAL A 122 -7.88 -8.06 -8.33
CA VAL A 122 -6.91 -9.14 -8.12
C VAL A 122 -7.13 -10.28 -9.11
N ALA A 123 -8.39 -10.63 -9.38
CA ALA A 123 -8.70 -11.66 -10.37
C ALA A 123 -8.20 -11.29 -11.77
N GLU A 124 -8.36 -10.05 -12.16
CA GLU A 124 -7.91 -9.53 -13.46
C GLU A 124 -6.38 -9.47 -13.60
N LEU A 125 -5.64 -9.49 -12.50
CA LEU A 125 -4.19 -9.52 -12.51
C LEU A 125 -3.60 -10.87 -12.93
N HIS A 126 -4.34 -11.96 -12.80
CA HIS A 126 -3.89 -13.32 -13.14
C HIS A 126 -2.57 -13.70 -12.46
N VAL A 127 -2.53 -13.64 -11.13
CA VAL A 127 -1.31 -13.84 -10.34
C VAL A 127 -0.96 -15.29 -10.04
N ASN A 128 -1.78 -16.25 -10.46
CA ASN A 128 -1.59 -17.68 -10.16
C ASN A 128 -0.21 -18.17 -10.61
N GLY A 129 0.53 -18.78 -9.67
CA GLY A 129 1.84 -19.33 -9.95
C GLY A 129 2.95 -18.29 -10.12
N LYS A 130 2.65 -17.02 -9.93
CA LYS A 130 3.63 -15.93 -10.03
C LYS A 130 4.06 -15.46 -8.66
N THR A 131 5.34 -15.13 -8.50
CA THR A 131 5.87 -14.55 -7.26
C THR A 131 5.86 -13.02 -7.29
N THR A 132 5.87 -12.44 -8.51
CA THR A 132 5.87 -11.00 -8.73
C THR A 132 4.89 -10.67 -9.84
N LYS A 133 4.17 -9.57 -9.70
CA LYS A 133 3.25 -9.08 -10.71
C LYS A 133 3.43 -7.58 -10.88
N ARG A 134 3.57 -7.14 -12.14
CA ARG A 134 3.62 -5.72 -12.46
C ARG A 134 2.20 -5.14 -12.39
N ILE A 135 2.06 -4.10 -11.60
CA ILE A 135 0.83 -3.33 -11.51
C ILE A 135 1.07 -1.93 -12.05
N TYR A 136 0.04 -1.33 -12.60
CA TYR A 136 0.09 0.00 -13.20
C TYR A 136 -0.78 0.96 -12.42
N PHE A 137 -0.33 2.21 -12.32
CA PHE A 137 -1.08 3.24 -11.62
C PHE A 137 -0.80 4.61 -12.21
N ASN A 138 -1.58 5.60 -11.84
CA ASN A 138 -1.55 6.95 -12.42
C ASN A 138 -1.58 8.02 -11.32
N ASP A 139 -1.46 9.28 -11.72
CA ASP A 139 -1.59 10.41 -10.80
C ASP A 139 -2.95 10.44 -10.10
N SER A 140 -4.00 9.90 -10.74
CA SER A 140 -5.33 9.79 -10.13
C SER A 140 -5.37 8.84 -8.92
N ASP A 141 -4.38 7.98 -8.76
CA ASP A 141 -4.27 7.08 -7.61
C ASP A 141 -3.55 7.73 -6.43
N GLU A 142 -3.02 8.93 -6.63
CA GLU A 142 -2.35 9.65 -5.55
C GLU A 142 -3.35 10.06 -4.47
N PHE A 143 -3.00 9.74 -3.23
CA PHE A 143 -3.77 10.17 -2.08
C PHE A 143 -3.46 11.64 -1.79
N ASN A 144 -4.45 12.49 -1.90
CA ASN A 144 -4.33 13.91 -1.60
C ASN A 144 -5.56 14.41 -0.83
N ASN A 145 -5.55 15.67 -0.41
CA ASN A 145 -6.59 16.24 0.44
C ASN A 145 -7.81 16.79 -0.33
N ASP A 146 -7.85 16.58 -1.61
CA ASP A 146 -8.95 17.06 -2.47
C ASP A 146 -10.10 16.06 -2.54
#